data_378f07bac65feddead23367c97c41329
#
_entry.id   378f07bac65feddead23367c97c41329
#
_cell.length_a   1.000
_cell.length_b   1.000
_cell.length_c   1.000
_cell.angle_alpha   90.00
_cell.angle_beta   90.00
_cell.angle_gamma   90.00
#
_symmetry.space_group_name_H-M   'P 1'
#
loop_
_entity.id
_entity.type
_entity.pdbx_description
1 polymer ?
#
loop_
_entity_poly.entity_id
_entity_poly.type
_entity_poly.pdbx_seq_one_letter_code
_entity_poly.pdbx_strand_id
1 'polypeptide(L)'
;MPEFRMIDCGGAKLRCVIEGSGPLVVMVHGFPESWYSWRHQIGQIAASGFTACAIDVRGYGGSDKPFAVEAYTLEAIAADLIGLADVLSPGEPAVLIGHDWGAPIVWNTAFTNPDRIRAVAGLSVPFAGAPQRPFTEVFREH
;
A
#
# COMPACT_ATOMS: atom_id res chain seq x y z
N MET A 1 -21.33 2.89 1.62
CA MET A 1 -20.71 3.40 2.87
C MET A 1 -19.37 2.73 3.07
N PRO A 2 -18.33 3.48 3.37
CA PRO A 2 -17.04 2.89 3.69
C PRO A 2 -17.10 2.06 4.98
N GLU A 3 -16.49 0.88 4.94
CA GLU A 3 -16.41 -0.04 6.07
C GLU A 3 -14.97 -0.05 6.62
N PHE A 4 -14.84 0.10 7.93
CA PHE A 4 -13.55 -0.04 8.61
C PHE A 4 -13.31 -1.51 8.97
N ARG A 5 -12.17 -2.05 8.56
CA ARG A 5 -11.76 -3.42 8.88
C ARG A 5 -10.31 -3.46 9.32
N MET A 6 -10.05 -4.31 10.33
CA MET A 6 -8.68 -4.75 10.66
C MET A 6 -8.40 -6.05 9.94
N ILE A 7 -7.40 -6.06 9.06
CA ILE A 7 -7.05 -7.23 8.25
C ILE A 7 -5.68 -7.73 8.65
N ASP A 8 -5.61 -9.00 8.98
CA ASP A 8 -4.34 -9.69 9.27
C ASP A 8 -3.67 -10.03 7.93
N CYS A 9 -2.54 -9.38 7.68
CA CYS A 9 -1.76 -9.54 6.45
C CYS A 9 -0.61 -10.56 6.59
N GLY A 10 -0.55 -11.28 7.73
CA GLY A 10 0.48 -12.25 8.03
C GLY A 10 1.62 -11.70 8.88
N GLY A 11 2.11 -10.50 8.61
CA GLY A 11 3.18 -9.85 9.37
C GLY A 11 2.70 -8.70 10.26
N ALA A 12 1.59 -8.09 9.90
CA ALA A 12 0.94 -7.02 10.64
C ALA A 12 -0.56 -7.01 10.36
N LYS A 13 -1.34 -6.45 11.29
CA LYS A 13 -2.74 -6.13 11.06
C LYS A 13 -2.85 -4.69 10.59
N LEU A 14 -3.47 -4.49 9.44
CA LEU A 14 -3.69 -3.16 8.87
C LEU A 14 -5.14 -2.72 9.05
N ARG A 15 -5.32 -1.47 9.44
CA ARG A 15 -6.63 -0.83 9.35
C ARG A 15 -6.88 -0.43 7.91
N CYS A 16 -8.01 -0.88 7.40
CA CYS A 16 -8.45 -0.63 6.03
C CYS A 16 -9.82 0.03 6.03
N VAL A 17 -10.01 0.95 5.08
CA VAL A 17 -11.33 1.49 4.74
C VAL A 17 -11.70 0.95 3.37
N ILE A 18 -12.80 0.23 3.30
CA ILE A 18 -13.19 -0.54 2.10
C ILE A 18 -14.57 -0.10 1.64
N GLU A 19 -14.72 0.08 0.34
CA GLU A 19 -16.00 0.39 -0.32
C GLU A 19 -16.05 -0.23 -1.71
N GLY A 20 -17.25 -0.60 -2.15
CA GLY A 20 -17.49 -1.14 -3.48
C GLY A 20 -17.25 -2.64 -3.60
N SER A 21 -17.34 -3.12 -4.84
CA SER A 21 -17.11 -4.52 -5.21
C SER A 21 -16.53 -4.58 -6.62
N GLY A 22 -15.72 -5.61 -6.88
CA GLY A 22 -15.01 -5.80 -8.14
C GLY A 22 -13.51 -5.95 -7.92
N PRO A 23 -12.69 -5.78 -8.96
CA PRO A 23 -11.23 -5.89 -8.84
C PRO A 23 -10.68 -4.97 -7.74
N LEU A 24 -9.69 -5.45 -6.99
CA LEU A 24 -9.12 -4.74 -5.85
C LEU A 24 -8.20 -3.59 -6.29
N VAL A 25 -8.43 -2.42 -5.71
CA VAL A 25 -7.54 -1.24 -5.79
C VAL A 25 -7.11 -0.87 -4.39
N VAL A 26 -5.82 -1.00 -4.09
CA VAL A 26 -5.24 -0.60 -2.80
C VAL A 26 -4.59 0.76 -2.92
N MET A 27 -4.95 1.67 -2.02
CA MET A 27 -4.42 3.04 -1.97
C MET A 27 -3.52 3.21 -0.75
N VAL A 28 -2.28 3.62 -0.99
CA VAL A 28 -1.20 3.70 0.01
C VAL A 28 -0.77 5.15 0.20
N HIS A 29 -0.98 5.65 1.42
CA HIS A 29 -0.67 7.04 1.77
C HIS A 29 0.83 7.28 1.98
N GLY A 30 1.19 8.55 2.11
CA GLY A 30 2.55 9.01 2.40
C GLY A 30 2.78 9.45 3.85
N PHE A 31 3.83 10.23 4.06
CA PHE A 31 4.24 10.75 5.38
C PHE A 31 3.87 12.24 5.52
N PRO A 32 3.34 12.65 6.64
CA PRO A 32 2.77 11.91 7.79
C PRO A 32 1.25 11.79 7.67
N GLU A 33 0.76 10.81 6.95
CA GLU A 33 -0.63 10.71 6.55
C GLU A 33 -1.32 9.44 7.10
N SER A 34 -2.50 9.14 6.57
CA SER A 34 -3.31 7.96 6.88
C SER A 34 -4.23 7.64 5.69
N TRP A 35 -5.08 6.60 5.82
CA TRP A 35 -6.13 6.31 4.86
C TRP A 35 -6.96 7.54 4.47
N TYR A 36 -7.08 8.51 5.38
CA TYR A 36 -7.90 9.71 5.20
C TYR A 36 -7.47 10.60 4.03
N SER A 37 -6.21 10.49 3.60
CA SER A 37 -5.73 11.15 2.38
C SER A 37 -6.52 10.73 1.14
N TRP A 38 -7.07 9.52 1.15
CA TRP A 38 -7.83 8.93 0.03
C TRP A 38 -9.34 9.05 0.14
N ARG A 39 -9.86 9.74 1.16
CA ARG A 39 -11.32 9.83 1.45
C ARG A 39 -12.18 10.26 0.26
N HIS A 40 -11.65 11.06 -0.65
CA HIS A 40 -12.37 11.53 -1.83
C HIS A 40 -12.28 10.57 -3.01
N GLN A 41 -11.25 9.73 -3.07
CA GLN A 41 -11.04 8.76 -4.15
C GLN A 41 -11.78 7.45 -3.90
N ILE A 42 -11.96 7.04 -2.65
CA ILE A 42 -12.60 5.77 -2.28
C ILE A 42 -13.95 5.60 -2.96
N GLY A 43 -14.86 6.56 -2.78
CA GLY A 43 -16.21 6.48 -3.35
C GLY A 43 -16.21 6.51 -4.87
N GLN A 44 -15.30 7.24 -5.50
CA GLN A 44 -15.22 7.34 -6.96
C GLN A 44 -14.71 6.03 -7.58
N ILE A 45 -13.69 5.43 -6.98
CA ILE A 45 -13.15 4.12 -7.41
C ILE A 45 -14.21 3.04 -7.22
N ALA A 46 -14.88 3.04 -6.07
CA ALA A 46 -15.99 2.11 -5.81
C ALA A 46 -17.13 2.25 -6.82
N ALA A 47 -17.54 3.48 -7.13
CA ALA A 47 -18.59 3.76 -8.12
C ALA A 47 -18.18 3.35 -9.54
N SER A 48 -16.88 3.22 -9.81
CA SER A 48 -16.34 2.77 -11.10
C SER A 48 -16.29 1.23 -11.23
N GLY A 49 -16.81 0.49 -10.26
CA GLY A 49 -16.90 -0.98 -10.32
C GLY A 49 -15.69 -1.70 -9.72
N PHE A 50 -14.98 -1.08 -8.79
CA PHE A 50 -13.83 -1.65 -8.10
C PHE A 50 -14.09 -1.81 -6.60
N THR A 51 -13.35 -2.70 -5.97
CA THR A 51 -13.20 -2.70 -4.52
C THR A 51 -12.10 -1.71 -4.16
N ALA A 52 -12.48 -0.56 -3.62
CA ALA A 52 -11.56 0.48 -3.16
C ALA A 52 -11.12 0.17 -1.73
N CYS A 53 -9.82 0.07 -1.49
CA CYS A 53 -9.24 -0.20 -0.18
C CYS A 53 -8.15 0.82 0.15
N ALA A 54 -8.44 1.77 1.02
CA ALA A 54 -7.43 2.69 1.55
C ALA A 54 -6.91 2.16 2.88
N ILE A 55 -5.60 2.04 3.01
CA ILE A 55 -4.96 1.47 4.21
C ILE A 55 -4.32 2.55 5.08
N ASP A 56 -4.16 2.25 6.37
CA ASP A 56 -3.08 2.81 7.16
C ASP A 56 -1.86 1.89 7.02
N VAL A 57 -0.76 2.41 6.53
CA VAL A 57 0.51 1.66 6.45
C VAL A 57 0.94 1.23 7.85
N ARG A 58 1.61 0.08 8.01
CA ARG A 58 2.16 -0.31 9.32
C ARG A 58 2.94 0.85 9.93
N GLY A 59 2.74 1.09 11.20
CA GLY A 59 3.30 2.23 11.93
C GLY A 59 2.42 3.47 11.96
N TYR A 60 1.34 3.50 11.19
CA TYR A 60 0.43 4.66 11.06
C TYR A 60 -0.98 4.33 11.53
N GLY A 61 -1.71 5.38 11.88
CA GLY A 61 -3.14 5.35 12.14
C GLY A 61 -3.57 4.24 13.10
N GLY A 62 -4.50 3.41 12.65
CA GLY A 62 -5.03 2.28 13.42
C GLY A 62 -4.34 0.94 13.15
N SER A 63 -3.32 0.90 12.29
CA SER A 63 -2.56 -0.32 11.99
C SER A 63 -1.56 -0.66 13.09
N ASP A 64 -1.06 -1.89 13.08
CA ASP A 64 -0.01 -2.35 13.99
C ASP A 64 1.23 -1.47 13.91
N LYS A 65 1.86 -1.27 15.05
CA LYS A 65 3.07 -0.47 15.21
C LYS A 65 4.18 -1.29 15.85
N PRO A 66 4.80 -2.23 15.11
CA PRO A 66 5.92 -3.01 15.61
C PRO A 66 7.00 -2.11 16.19
N PHE A 67 7.60 -2.51 17.31
CA PHE A 67 8.62 -1.71 17.98
C PHE A 67 9.99 -1.78 17.29
N ALA A 68 10.30 -2.94 16.67
CA ALA A 68 11.57 -3.15 16.02
C ALA A 68 11.70 -2.33 14.72
N VAL A 69 12.80 -1.63 14.53
CA VAL A 69 13.07 -0.81 13.34
C VAL A 69 13.11 -1.68 12.07
N GLU A 70 13.58 -2.90 12.19
CA GLU A 70 13.68 -3.89 11.11
C GLU A 70 12.33 -4.33 10.56
N ALA A 71 11.24 -4.08 11.32
CA ALA A 71 9.87 -4.33 10.87
C ALA A 71 9.37 -3.34 9.82
N TYR A 72 10.13 -2.27 9.52
CA TYR A 72 9.71 -1.19 8.61
C TYR A 72 10.51 -1.17 7.31
N THR A 73 11.02 -2.30 6.87
CA THR A 73 11.66 -2.41 5.55
C THR A 73 10.61 -2.38 4.42
N LEU A 74 11.03 -2.01 3.22
CA LEU A 74 10.15 -2.06 2.05
C LEU A 74 9.63 -3.47 1.78
N GLU A 75 10.44 -4.48 2.03
CA GLU A 75 10.07 -5.89 1.90
C GLU A 75 8.93 -6.28 2.86
N ALA A 76 9.03 -5.85 4.12
CA ALA A 76 8.00 -6.12 5.12
C ALA A 76 6.67 -5.43 4.77
N ILE A 77 6.74 -4.18 4.31
CA ILE A 77 5.55 -3.42 3.91
C ILE A 77 4.96 -3.98 2.61
N ALA A 78 5.79 -4.39 1.64
CA ALA A 78 5.33 -5.08 0.44
C ALA A 78 4.62 -6.39 0.78
N ALA A 79 5.15 -7.16 1.72
CA ALA A 79 4.51 -8.39 2.19
C ALA A 79 3.14 -8.12 2.82
N ASP A 80 2.95 -6.99 3.50
CA ASP A 80 1.62 -6.58 3.99
C ASP A 80 0.64 -6.37 2.85
N LEU A 81 1.05 -5.67 1.78
CA LEU A 81 0.18 -5.42 0.63
C LEU A 81 -0.20 -6.72 -0.09
N ILE A 82 0.72 -7.65 -0.22
CA ILE A 82 0.45 -8.97 -0.80
C ILE A 82 -0.48 -9.78 0.11
N GLY A 83 -0.22 -9.82 1.42
CA GLY A 83 -1.11 -10.48 2.38
C GLY A 83 -2.52 -9.88 2.39
N LEU A 84 -2.63 -8.56 2.26
CA LEU A 84 -3.90 -7.88 2.12
C LEU A 84 -4.64 -8.32 0.84
N ALA A 85 -3.94 -8.38 -0.29
CA ALA A 85 -4.50 -8.84 -1.55
C ALA A 85 -4.95 -10.31 -1.47
N ASP A 86 -4.23 -11.16 -0.76
CA ASP A 86 -4.62 -12.56 -0.54
C ASP A 86 -5.94 -12.68 0.22
N VAL A 87 -6.19 -11.79 1.16
CA VAL A 87 -7.45 -11.78 1.94
C VAL A 87 -8.60 -11.18 1.15
N LEU A 88 -8.39 -10.04 0.48
CA LEU A 88 -9.47 -9.28 -0.17
C LEU A 88 -9.75 -9.71 -1.62
N SER A 89 -8.78 -10.30 -2.30
CA SER A 89 -8.89 -10.67 -3.72
C SER A 89 -8.07 -11.93 -4.00
N PRO A 90 -8.42 -13.07 -3.37
CA PRO A 90 -7.66 -14.31 -3.51
C PRO A 90 -7.63 -14.77 -4.97
N GLY A 91 -6.43 -15.04 -5.48
CA GLY A 91 -6.21 -15.54 -6.84
C GLY A 91 -6.26 -14.50 -7.95
N GLU A 92 -6.60 -13.24 -7.67
CA GLU A 92 -6.67 -12.16 -8.66
C GLU A 92 -5.58 -11.10 -8.39
N PRO A 93 -4.89 -10.59 -9.42
CA PRO A 93 -3.92 -9.52 -9.22
C PRO A 93 -4.63 -8.19 -8.87
N ALA A 94 -4.00 -7.44 -7.98
CA ALA A 94 -4.52 -6.15 -7.49
C ALA A 94 -3.92 -4.96 -8.26
N VAL A 95 -4.59 -3.83 -8.17
CA VAL A 95 -4.08 -2.51 -8.58
C VAL A 95 -3.57 -1.79 -7.33
N LEU A 96 -2.40 -1.16 -7.41
CA LEU A 96 -1.83 -0.35 -6.34
C LEU A 96 -1.72 1.11 -6.76
N ILE A 97 -2.11 2.01 -5.87
CA ILE A 97 -1.93 3.46 -6.04
C ILE A 97 -1.21 3.98 -4.80
N GLY A 98 -0.13 4.71 -4.98
CA GLY A 98 0.65 5.29 -3.89
C GLY A 98 0.98 6.76 -4.11
N HIS A 99 1.03 7.52 -3.02
CA HIS A 99 1.39 8.93 -3.02
C HIS A 99 2.49 9.19 -1.99
N ASP A 100 3.44 10.07 -2.31
CA ASP A 100 4.57 10.43 -1.44
C ASP A 100 5.38 9.17 -1.07
N TRP A 101 5.57 8.85 0.22
CA TRP A 101 6.18 7.59 0.65
C TRP A 101 5.42 6.33 0.20
N GLY A 102 4.12 6.46 -0.06
CA GLY A 102 3.32 5.37 -0.63
C GLY A 102 3.74 4.99 -2.05
N ALA A 103 4.30 5.92 -2.82
CA ALA A 103 4.74 5.65 -4.18
C ALA A 103 5.93 4.67 -4.24
N PRO A 104 7.05 4.85 -3.54
CA PRO A 104 8.11 3.84 -3.45
C PRO A 104 7.61 2.47 -2.95
N ILE A 105 6.68 2.46 -2.01
CA ILE A 105 6.08 1.22 -1.50
C ILE A 105 5.38 0.46 -2.62
N VAL A 106 4.50 1.12 -3.38
CA VAL A 106 3.76 0.44 -4.47
C VAL A 106 4.65 0.07 -5.63
N TRP A 107 5.65 0.90 -5.98
CA TRP A 107 6.64 0.57 -6.99
C TRP A 107 7.44 -0.68 -6.63
N ASN A 108 7.96 -0.74 -5.39
CA ASN A 108 8.71 -1.91 -4.91
C ASN A 108 7.84 -3.16 -4.88
N THR A 109 6.60 -3.05 -4.40
CA THR A 109 5.68 -4.20 -4.33
C THR A 109 5.38 -4.75 -5.72
N ALA A 110 5.10 -3.88 -6.70
CA ALA A 110 4.83 -4.30 -8.07
C ALA A 110 6.07 -4.91 -8.74
N PHE A 111 7.25 -4.33 -8.52
CA PHE A 111 8.50 -4.82 -9.08
C PHE A 111 8.89 -6.19 -8.55
N THR A 112 8.71 -6.43 -7.25
CA THR A 112 9.08 -7.70 -6.61
C THR A 112 7.99 -8.77 -6.69
N ASN A 113 6.76 -8.40 -7.05
CA ASN A 113 5.62 -9.32 -7.16
C ASN A 113 4.80 -9.07 -8.44
N PRO A 114 5.43 -9.18 -9.63
CA PRO A 114 4.78 -8.79 -10.88
C PRO A 114 3.53 -9.60 -11.22
N ASP A 115 3.45 -10.86 -10.78
CA ASP A 115 2.29 -11.72 -11.04
C ASP A 115 1.08 -11.40 -10.15
N ARG A 116 1.31 -10.64 -9.07
CA ARG A 116 0.28 -10.28 -8.09
C ARG A 116 -0.29 -8.88 -8.30
N ILE A 117 0.37 -8.05 -9.08
CA ILE A 117 0.01 -6.66 -9.32
C ILE A 117 -0.30 -6.44 -10.80
N ARG A 118 -1.56 -6.10 -11.08
CA ARG A 118 -2.06 -5.85 -12.44
C ARG A 118 -1.61 -4.51 -12.99
N ALA A 119 -1.61 -3.48 -12.15
CA ALA A 119 -1.24 -2.12 -12.51
C ALA A 119 -0.79 -1.36 -11.26
N VAL A 120 0.05 -0.36 -11.46
CA VAL A 120 0.55 0.49 -10.40
C VAL A 120 0.57 1.95 -10.84
N ALA A 121 0.19 2.85 -9.95
CA ALA A 121 0.31 4.28 -10.13
C ALA A 121 1.02 4.90 -8.94
N GLY A 122 2.09 5.65 -9.19
CA GLY A 122 2.79 6.43 -8.17
C GLY A 122 2.60 7.92 -8.45
N LEU A 123 2.17 8.66 -7.41
CA LEU A 123 2.00 10.10 -7.45
C LEU A 123 3.11 10.77 -6.66
N SER A 124 3.66 11.85 -7.21
CA SER A 124 4.74 12.69 -6.68
C SER A 124 6.14 12.07 -6.71
N VAL A 125 6.27 10.75 -6.67
CA VAL A 125 7.57 10.06 -6.73
C VAL A 125 7.58 9.09 -7.91
N PRO A 126 8.42 9.34 -8.93
CA PRO A 126 8.50 8.49 -10.11
C PRO A 126 9.20 7.17 -9.79
N PHE A 127 8.97 6.17 -10.64
CA PHE A 127 9.75 4.92 -10.58
C PHE A 127 11.19 5.17 -10.96
N ALA A 128 12.12 4.87 -10.06
CA ALA A 128 13.57 5.07 -10.24
C ALA A 128 14.33 3.78 -10.59
N GLY A 129 13.62 2.67 -10.80
CA GLY A 129 14.23 1.35 -10.96
C GLY A 129 14.58 0.71 -9.61
N ALA A 130 15.20 -0.47 -9.66
CA ALA A 130 15.74 -1.08 -8.45
C ALA A 130 16.88 -0.19 -7.91
N PRO A 131 16.88 0.15 -6.61
CA PRO A 131 17.93 0.98 -6.04
C PRO A 131 19.29 0.28 -6.19
N GLN A 132 20.20 0.91 -6.92
CA GLN A 132 21.56 0.38 -7.09
C GLN A 132 22.43 0.63 -5.84
N ARG A 133 21.96 1.51 -4.93
CA ARG A 133 22.61 1.81 -3.64
C ARG A 133 21.53 1.96 -2.55
N PRO A 134 21.86 1.57 -1.30
CA PRO A 134 20.99 1.87 -0.17
C PRO A 134 20.71 3.37 -0.06
N PHE A 135 19.48 3.76 0.20
CA PHE A 135 19.08 5.16 0.39
C PHE A 135 19.96 5.88 1.43
N THR A 136 20.41 5.15 2.45
CA THR A 136 21.30 5.66 3.49
C THR A 136 22.66 6.12 2.98
N GLU A 137 23.14 5.59 1.84
CA GLU A 137 24.39 6.03 1.22
C GLU A 137 24.20 7.29 0.38
N VAL A 138 23.06 7.39 -0.32
CA VAL A 138 22.72 8.55 -1.14
C VAL A 138 22.55 9.82 -0.28
N PHE A 139 21.94 9.70 0.91
CA PHE A 139 21.75 10.82 1.82
C PHE A 139 23.00 11.24 2.60
N ARG A 140 24.07 10.43 2.60
CA ARG A 140 25.34 10.81 3.24
C ARG A 140 26.27 11.64 2.35
N GLU A 141 26.00 11.67 1.04
CA GLU A 141 26.84 12.40 0.07
C GLU A 141 26.35 13.84 -0.19
N HIS A 142 25.26 14.27 0.47
CA HIS A 142 24.65 15.60 0.39
C HIS A 142 24.38 16.15 1.79
#